data_da75eb85e7320fc9bb194998c2febd47
#
_entry.id   da75eb85e7320fc9bb194998c2febd47
#
_cell.length_a   1.000
_cell.length_b   1.000
_cell.length_c   1.000
_cell.angle_alpha   90.00
_cell.angle_beta   90.00
_cell.angle_gamma   90.00
#
_symmetry.space_group_name_H-M   'P 1'
#
loop_
_entity.id
_entity.type
_entity.pdbx_description
1 polymer ?
#
loop_
_entity_poly.entity_id
_entity_poly.type
_entity_poly.pdbx_seq_one_letter_code
_entity_poly.pdbx_strand_id
1 'polypeptide(L)'
;IYSAGYDMDYISDNFIRNAMCQDGKILTSGGVSYKALVVPGARLMPADVLEKLLRLADEGATIVFLEQYPEDVPGLNTLEGRRTEFNKALAQIKEREGKGHILFGTDYARTLAATAAVPEEMKTTFGLSSIRRSHPEGHHYFISALKTEDTENWIPLAVQARSAMLYNPMNGTSGKARLRQNNGRTEVFLQLASGESVILKTFADQEVSAPEYGYWTPVVQN
;
A
#
# COMPACT_ATOMS: atom_id res chain seq x y z
N ILE A 1 6.98 -1.27 6.75
CA ILE A 1 6.01 -1.43 5.64
C ILE A 1 6.28 -0.36 4.59
N TYR A 2 6.18 0.92 4.94
CA TYR A 2 6.39 2.04 3.99
C TYR A 2 7.78 2.00 3.33
N SER A 3 8.84 1.75 4.09
CA SER A 3 10.21 1.61 3.56
C SER A 3 10.41 0.41 2.63
N ALA A 4 9.54 -0.58 2.71
CA ALA A 4 9.49 -1.70 1.77
C ALA A 4 8.63 -1.41 0.52
N GLY A 5 8.18 -0.17 0.33
CA GLY A 5 7.46 0.29 -0.86
C GLY A 5 5.95 0.23 -0.78
N TYR A 6 5.37 -0.34 0.27
CA TYR A 6 3.92 -0.49 0.38
C TYR A 6 3.24 0.79 0.87
N ASP A 7 2.13 1.14 0.22
CA ASP A 7 1.21 2.13 0.75
C ASP A 7 0.34 1.51 1.83
N MET A 8 0.08 2.23 2.91
CA MET A 8 -0.71 1.76 4.03
C MET A 8 -1.51 2.88 4.69
N ASP A 9 -2.60 2.49 5.35
CA ASP A 9 -3.35 3.33 6.26
C ASP A 9 -3.46 2.62 7.63
N TYR A 10 -3.68 3.37 8.69
CA TYR A 10 -3.94 2.82 10.01
C TYR A 10 -5.43 2.57 10.21
N ILE A 11 -5.76 1.47 10.88
CA ILE A 11 -7.14 1.10 11.19
C ILE A 11 -7.28 0.84 12.69
N SER A 12 -8.34 1.34 13.32
CA SER A 12 -8.65 1.06 14.72
C SER A 12 -9.52 -0.19 14.86
N ASP A 13 -9.54 -0.76 16.07
CA ASP A 13 -10.38 -1.91 16.42
C ASP A 13 -11.85 -1.71 16.02
N ASN A 14 -12.38 -0.49 16.23
CA ASN A 14 -13.76 -0.19 15.86
C ASN A 14 -14.04 -0.30 14.36
N PHE A 15 -13.10 0.14 13.53
CA PHE A 15 -13.20 -0.01 12.09
C PHE A 15 -12.97 -1.45 11.64
N ILE A 16 -12.10 -2.22 12.33
CA ILE A 16 -11.92 -3.66 12.05
C ILE A 16 -13.23 -4.42 12.29
N ARG A 17 -13.95 -4.14 13.39
CA ARG A 17 -15.24 -4.78 13.69
C ARG A 17 -16.26 -4.62 12.57
N ASN A 18 -16.24 -3.48 11.89
CA ASN A 18 -17.15 -3.11 10.81
C ASN A 18 -16.60 -3.40 9.40
N ALA A 19 -15.36 -3.89 9.29
CA ALA A 19 -14.80 -4.26 8.00
C ALA A 19 -15.48 -5.51 7.42
N MET A 20 -15.47 -5.63 6.10
CA MET A 20 -16.00 -6.78 5.37
C MET A 20 -14.94 -7.34 4.43
N CYS A 21 -15.09 -8.59 4.03
CA CYS A 21 -14.34 -9.12 2.91
C CYS A 21 -15.18 -9.03 1.63
N GLN A 22 -14.59 -8.50 0.58
CA GLN A 22 -15.18 -8.50 -0.75
C GLN A 22 -14.10 -8.80 -1.78
N ASP A 23 -14.31 -9.84 -2.58
CA ASP A 23 -13.37 -10.29 -3.62
C ASP A 23 -11.94 -10.49 -3.08
N GLY A 24 -11.80 -11.07 -1.88
CA GLY A 24 -10.52 -11.30 -1.21
C GLY A 24 -9.83 -10.04 -0.66
N LYS A 25 -10.52 -8.90 -0.63
CA LYS A 25 -10.01 -7.62 -0.11
C LYS A 25 -10.74 -7.22 1.17
N ILE A 26 -10.05 -6.50 2.03
CA ILE A 26 -10.65 -5.85 3.18
C ILE A 26 -11.37 -4.59 2.70
N LEU A 27 -12.68 -4.54 2.84
CA LEU A 27 -13.50 -3.37 2.58
C LEU A 27 -13.84 -2.67 3.90
N THR A 28 -13.45 -1.42 4.03
CA THR A 28 -13.79 -0.58 5.20
C THR A 28 -15.19 0.03 5.05
N SER A 29 -15.78 0.47 6.16
CA SER A 29 -17.06 1.18 6.16
C SER A 29 -17.05 2.49 5.35
N GLY A 30 -15.88 3.05 5.07
CA GLY A 30 -15.69 4.20 4.18
C GLY A 30 -15.63 3.85 2.70
N GLY A 31 -15.80 2.59 2.32
CA GLY A 31 -15.78 2.14 0.92
C GLY A 31 -14.38 1.97 0.31
N VAL A 32 -13.32 2.08 1.12
CA VAL A 32 -11.95 1.86 0.66
C VAL A 32 -11.57 0.39 0.83
N SER A 33 -10.93 -0.20 -0.19
CA SER A 33 -10.50 -1.60 -0.18
C SER A 33 -8.98 -1.74 -0.08
N TYR A 34 -8.54 -2.72 0.73
CA TYR A 34 -7.14 -3.05 0.96
C TYR A 34 -6.83 -4.50 0.61
N LYS A 35 -5.62 -4.78 0.14
CA LYS A 35 -5.17 -6.11 -0.26
C LYS A 35 -4.88 -7.04 0.91
N ALA A 36 -4.50 -6.47 2.05
CA ALA A 36 -4.21 -7.20 3.27
C ALA A 36 -4.46 -6.33 4.50
N LEU A 37 -4.78 -6.93 5.63
CA LEU A 37 -4.77 -6.31 6.95
C LEU A 37 -3.55 -6.82 7.70
N VAL A 38 -2.72 -5.88 8.17
CA VAL A 38 -1.48 -6.21 8.88
C VAL A 38 -1.66 -5.92 10.36
N VAL A 39 -1.43 -6.92 11.18
CA VAL A 39 -1.33 -6.84 12.64
C VAL A 39 0.15 -6.75 12.99
N PRO A 40 0.66 -5.59 13.43
CA PRO A 40 2.03 -5.49 13.91
C PRO A 40 2.19 -6.27 15.22
N GLY A 41 3.40 -6.37 15.77
CA GLY A 41 3.72 -7.09 17.00
C GLY A 41 2.98 -6.56 18.25
N ALA A 42 1.67 -6.56 18.23
CA ALA A 42 0.80 -6.11 19.32
C ALA A 42 0.70 -7.20 20.41
N ARG A 43 1.05 -6.87 21.65
CA ARG A 43 0.94 -7.81 22.77
C ARG A 43 -0.50 -8.04 23.24
N LEU A 44 -1.33 -7.01 23.19
CA LEU A 44 -2.73 -7.08 23.64
C LEU A 44 -3.68 -6.83 22.48
N MET A 45 -4.73 -7.64 22.38
CA MET A 45 -5.80 -7.48 21.39
C MET A 45 -7.15 -7.90 22.00
N PRO A 46 -8.25 -7.14 21.77
CA PRO A 46 -9.58 -7.58 22.18
C PRO A 46 -9.97 -8.90 21.50
N ALA A 47 -10.63 -9.79 22.26
CA ALA A 47 -11.02 -11.11 21.77
C ALA A 47 -11.93 -11.02 20.52
N ASP A 48 -12.90 -10.12 20.55
CA ASP A 48 -13.85 -9.89 19.45
C ASP A 48 -13.17 -9.34 18.18
N VAL A 49 -12.07 -8.58 18.33
CA VAL A 49 -11.25 -8.14 17.19
C VAL A 49 -10.50 -9.33 16.59
N LEU A 50 -9.90 -10.17 17.43
CA LEU A 50 -9.19 -11.37 16.96
C LEU A 50 -10.13 -12.35 16.24
N GLU A 51 -11.34 -12.57 16.78
CA GLU A 51 -12.38 -13.36 16.13
C GLU A 51 -12.82 -12.74 14.79
N LYS A 52 -12.90 -11.40 14.73
CA LYS A 52 -13.23 -10.73 13.46
C LYS A 52 -12.16 -10.93 12.40
N LEU A 53 -10.87 -10.87 12.79
CA LEU A 53 -9.77 -11.17 11.86
C LEU A 53 -9.84 -12.60 11.32
N LEU A 54 -10.18 -13.57 12.19
CA LEU A 54 -10.38 -14.96 11.78
C LEU A 54 -11.52 -15.08 10.77
N ARG A 55 -12.68 -14.45 11.03
CA ARG A 55 -13.81 -14.45 10.09
C ARG A 55 -13.47 -13.83 8.75
N LEU A 56 -12.76 -12.68 8.75
CA LEU A 56 -12.31 -12.04 7.51
C LEU A 56 -11.39 -12.97 6.70
N ALA A 57 -10.51 -13.72 7.37
CA ALA A 57 -9.66 -14.71 6.71
C ALA A 57 -10.47 -15.87 6.14
N ASP A 58 -11.52 -16.35 6.85
CA ASP A 58 -12.42 -17.38 6.37
C ASP A 58 -13.23 -16.95 5.13
N GLU A 59 -13.52 -15.65 5.04
CA GLU A 59 -14.17 -15.03 3.88
C GLU A 59 -13.21 -14.76 2.71
N GLY A 60 -11.90 -15.01 2.89
CA GLY A 60 -10.88 -14.89 1.85
C GLY A 60 -9.99 -13.66 1.93
N ALA A 61 -10.13 -12.83 2.96
CA ALA A 61 -9.26 -11.66 3.15
C ALA A 61 -7.90 -12.06 3.71
N THR A 62 -6.83 -11.48 3.20
CA THR A 62 -5.47 -11.75 3.68
C THR A 62 -5.19 -11.01 5.00
N ILE A 63 -4.90 -11.77 6.05
CA ILE A 63 -4.51 -11.27 7.37
C ILE A 63 -3.04 -11.64 7.61
N VAL A 64 -2.23 -10.65 7.98
CA VAL A 64 -0.79 -10.80 8.18
C VAL A 64 -0.45 -10.45 9.62
N PHE A 65 0.09 -11.41 10.37
CA PHE A 65 0.70 -11.15 11.68
C PHE A 65 2.20 -10.97 11.52
N LEU A 66 2.72 -9.86 12.02
CA LEU A 66 4.14 -9.53 11.96
C LEU A 66 4.78 -9.56 13.34
N GLU A 67 6.00 -10.12 13.43
CA GLU A 67 6.83 -10.23 14.63
C GLU A 67 6.31 -11.22 15.66
N GLN A 68 5.09 -11.04 16.15
CA GLN A 68 4.48 -11.93 17.15
C GLN A 68 2.95 -11.95 17.02
N TYR A 69 2.35 -12.99 17.53
CA TYR A 69 0.91 -13.03 17.79
C TYR A 69 0.59 -12.27 19.07
N PRO A 70 -0.64 -11.71 19.20
CA PRO A 70 -1.08 -11.17 20.48
C PRO A 70 -1.12 -12.27 21.55
N GLU A 71 -0.81 -11.88 22.80
CA GLU A 71 -0.65 -12.79 23.93
C GLU A 71 -1.85 -12.81 24.87
N ASP A 72 -2.56 -11.69 25.01
CA ASP A 72 -3.67 -11.55 25.97
C ASP A 72 -4.66 -10.46 25.53
N VAL A 73 -5.77 -10.35 26.24
CA VAL A 73 -6.79 -9.32 26.08
C VAL A 73 -6.51 -8.09 26.96
N PRO A 74 -6.86 -6.86 26.53
CA PRO A 74 -6.73 -5.67 27.35
C PRO A 74 -7.84 -5.57 28.40
N GLY A 75 -7.54 -4.96 29.55
CA GLY A 75 -8.50 -4.65 30.61
C GLY A 75 -8.87 -5.83 31.51
N LEU A 76 -9.51 -5.56 32.65
CA LEU A 76 -9.77 -6.54 33.71
C LEU A 76 -11.23 -7.02 33.78
N ASN A 77 -12.17 -6.31 33.18
CA ASN A 77 -13.59 -6.67 33.25
C ASN A 77 -13.85 -8.01 32.52
N THR A 78 -14.55 -8.94 33.17
CA THR A 78 -14.89 -10.30 32.65
C THR A 78 -13.68 -11.02 32.02
N LEU A 79 -12.51 -10.87 32.64
CA LEU A 79 -11.21 -11.26 32.11
C LEU A 79 -11.17 -12.73 31.67
N GLU A 80 -11.60 -13.65 32.53
CA GLU A 80 -11.51 -15.10 32.25
C GLU A 80 -12.37 -15.52 31.04
N GLY A 81 -13.57 -14.96 30.92
CA GLY A 81 -14.43 -15.23 29.75
C GLY A 81 -13.78 -14.76 28.45
N ARG A 82 -13.26 -13.52 28.45
CA ARG A 82 -12.60 -12.95 27.27
C ARG A 82 -11.29 -13.66 26.90
N ARG A 83 -10.52 -14.11 27.89
CA ARG A 83 -9.33 -14.95 27.66
C ARG A 83 -9.69 -16.29 27.03
N THR A 84 -10.79 -16.88 27.44
CA THR A 84 -11.27 -18.16 26.87
C THR A 84 -11.61 -18.00 25.39
N GLU A 85 -12.36 -16.95 25.04
CA GLU A 85 -12.70 -16.64 23.63
C GLU A 85 -11.44 -16.28 22.82
N PHE A 86 -10.58 -15.44 23.38
CA PHE A 86 -9.31 -15.05 22.77
C PHE A 86 -8.41 -16.26 22.45
N ASN A 87 -8.18 -17.13 23.45
CA ASN A 87 -7.34 -18.31 23.28
C ASN A 87 -7.91 -19.29 22.25
N LYS A 88 -9.24 -19.44 22.20
CA LYS A 88 -9.90 -20.23 21.17
C LYS A 88 -9.66 -19.66 19.77
N ALA A 89 -9.84 -18.35 19.57
CA ALA A 89 -9.60 -17.71 18.28
C ALA A 89 -8.13 -17.77 17.90
N LEU A 90 -7.21 -17.52 18.83
CA LEU A 90 -5.77 -17.57 18.59
C LEU A 90 -5.30 -18.97 18.18
N ALA A 91 -5.82 -20.00 18.83
CA ALA A 91 -5.50 -21.39 18.47
C ALA A 91 -5.90 -21.70 17.03
N GLN A 92 -7.09 -21.28 16.59
CA GLN A 92 -7.57 -21.46 15.22
C GLN A 92 -6.72 -20.67 14.22
N ILE A 93 -6.29 -19.44 14.56
CA ILE A 93 -5.41 -18.64 13.72
C ILE A 93 -4.07 -19.35 13.52
N LYS A 94 -3.44 -19.83 14.61
CA LYS A 94 -2.16 -20.53 14.55
C LYS A 94 -2.24 -21.85 13.77
N GLU A 95 -3.33 -22.58 13.88
CA GLU A 95 -3.54 -23.81 13.11
C GLU A 95 -3.61 -23.55 11.59
N ARG A 96 -4.06 -22.37 11.19
CA ARG A 96 -4.22 -21.93 9.79
C ARG A 96 -3.03 -21.13 9.26
N GLU A 97 -2.00 -20.93 10.08
CA GLU A 97 -0.78 -20.24 9.65
C GLU A 97 -0.17 -20.88 8.41
N GLY A 98 0.10 -20.07 7.38
CA GLY A 98 0.62 -20.53 6.09
C GLY A 98 -0.36 -21.36 5.26
N LYS A 99 -1.60 -21.54 5.73
CA LYS A 99 -2.68 -22.22 5.02
C LYS A 99 -3.77 -21.22 4.66
N GLY A 100 -3.90 -20.89 3.38
CA GLY A 100 -4.92 -19.93 2.92
C GLY A 100 -4.52 -18.46 3.14
N HIS A 101 -5.32 -17.73 3.91
CA HIS A 101 -5.26 -16.27 4.00
C HIS A 101 -4.60 -15.72 5.28
N ILE A 102 -4.06 -16.58 6.15
CA ILE A 102 -3.35 -16.18 7.36
C ILE A 102 -1.86 -16.36 7.16
N LEU A 103 -1.12 -15.26 7.21
CA LEU A 103 0.32 -15.21 7.08
C LEU A 103 0.96 -14.76 8.39
N PHE A 104 2.12 -15.32 8.71
CA PHE A 104 2.95 -14.90 9.83
C PHE A 104 4.39 -14.73 9.36
N GLY A 105 5.10 -13.74 9.89
CA GLY A 105 6.51 -13.57 9.62
C GLY A 105 7.16 -12.46 10.43
N THR A 106 8.48 -12.58 10.59
CA THR A 106 9.33 -11.60 11.25
C THR A 106 10.09 -10.71 10.25
N ASP A 107 10.19 -11.15 9.00
CA ASP A 107 10.72 -10.38 7.88
C ASP A 107 9.56 -9.72 7.14
N TYR A 108 9.44 -8.40 7.31
CA TYR A 108 8.36 -7.59 6.72
C TYR A 108 8.30 -7.69 5.19
N ALA A 109 9.44 -7.54 4.53
CA ALA A 109 9.49 -7.51 3.08
C ALA A 109 9.09 -8.86 2.49
N ARG A 110 9.65 -9.94 3.03
CA ARG A 110 9.34 -11.31 2.61
C ARG A 110 7.88 -11.68 2.88
N THR A 111 7.37 -11.33 4.07
CA THR A 111 6.00 -11.69 4.44
C THR A 111 4.98 -10.93 3.60
N LEU A 112 5.20 -9.64 3.36
CA LEU A 112 4.31 -8.83 2.53
C LEU A 112 4.41 -9.19 1.04
N ALA A 113 5.56 -9.67 0.55
CA ALA A 113 5.70 -10.16 -0.82
C ALA A 113 4.83 -11.41 -1.10
N ALA A 114 4.42 -12.15 -0.05
CA ALA A 114 3.47 -13.25 -0.17
C ALA A 114 2.00 -12.79 -0.30
N THR A 115 1.71 -11.49 -0.15
CA THR A 115 0.38 -10.91 -0.31
C THR A 115 0.13 -10.47 -1.75
N ALA A 116 -1.11 -10.12 -2.07
CA ALA A 116 -1.47 -9.50 -3.36
C ALA A 116 -1.11 -8.00 -3.44
N ALA A 117 -0.51 -7.42 -2.40
CA ALA A 117 -0.04 -6.04 -2.41
C ALA A 117 1.22 -5.90 -3.26
N VAL A 118 1.30 -4.83 -4.06
CA VAL A 118 2.44 -4.56 -4.94
C VAL A 118 3.18 -3.33 -4.43
N PRO A 119 4.47 -3.47 -4.10
CA PRO A 119 5.28 -2.34 -3.65
C PRO A 119 5.60 -1.38 -4.79
N GLU A 120 5.75 -0.10 -4.48
CA GLU A 120 6.22 0.94 -5.40
C GLU A 120 7.76 0.98 -5.39
N GLU A 121 8.37 0.59 -6.49
CA GLU A 121 9.84 0.61 -6.64
C GLU A 121 10.43 2.02 -6.54
N MET A 122 9.65 3.07 -6.86
CA MET A 122 10.10 4.45 -6.70
C MET A 122 10.57 4.76 -5.27
N LYS A 123 10.00 4.08 -4.24
CA LYS A 123 10.38 4.26 -2.84
C LYS A 123 11.64 3.48 -2.48
N THR A 124 11.78 2.27 -2.98
CA THR A 124 12.85 1.34 -2.57
C THR A 124 14.11 1.49 -3.40
N THR A 125 13.97 1.74 -4.69
CA THR A 125 15.09 1.77 -5.65
C THR A 125 15.54 3.19 -5.96
N PHE A 126 14.60 4.15 -6.05
CA PHE A 126 14.89 5.51 -6.47
C PHE A 126 14.87 6.54 -5.32
N GLY A 127 14.57 6.10 -4.08
CA GLY A 127 14.55 6.98 -2.91
C GLY A 127 13.45 8.05 -2.92
N LEU A 128 12.51 7.97 -3.86
CA LEU A 128 11.38 8.88 -3.95
C LEU A 128 10.31 8.55 -2.91
N SER A 129 9.71 9.56 -2.33
CA SER A 129 8.52 9.39 -1.50
C SER A 129 7.27 9.51 -2.35
N SER A 130 6.27 8.67 -2.10
CA SER A 130 5.01 8.76 -2.85
C SER A 130 3.80 8.36 -2.01
N ILE A 131 2.65 8.92 -2.38
CA ILE A 131 1.32 8.51 -1.93
C ILE A 131 0.48 8.28 -3.17
N ARG A 132 -0.18 7.11 -3.25
CA ARG A 132 -1.06 6.77 -4.37
C ARG A 132 -2.52 6.73 -3.91
N ARG A 133 -3.41 7.30 -4.74
CA ARG A 133 -4.86 7.24 -4.57
C ARG A 133 -5.51 6.80 -5.87
N SER A 134 -6.52 5.94 -5.80
CA SER A 134 -7.32 5.56 -6.97
C SER A 134 -8.34 6.64 -7.33
N HIS A 135 -8.67 6.74 -8.61
CA HIS A 135 -9.83 7.46 -9.13
C HIS A 135 -10.50 6.61 -10.22
N PRO A 136 -11.69 6.97 -10.70
CA PRO A 136 -12.44 6.10 -11.62
C PRO A 136 -11.69 5.70 -12.90
N GLU A 137 -10.77 6.53 -13.39
CA GLU A 137 -10.05 6.32 -14.64
C GLU A 137 -8.61 5.81 -14.46
N GLY A 138 -8.10 5.73 -13.19
CA GLY A 138 -6.72 5.33 -12.91
C GLY A 138 -6.25 5.72 -11.50
N HIS A 139 -5.10 6.36 -11.39
CA HIS A 139 -4.49 6.71 -10.11
C HIS A 139 -3.89 8.12 -10.11
N HIS A 140 -3.92 8.77 -8.95
CA HIS A 140 -3.10 9.93 -8.64
C HIS A 140 -1.92 9.50 -7.77
N TYR A 141 -0.76 10.01 -8.08
CA TYR A 141 0.43 9.93 -7.25
C TYR A 141 0.85 11.35 -6.85
N PHE A 142 1.13 11.57 -5.59
CA PHE A 142 1.97 12.66 -5.15
C PHE A 142 3.37 12.10 -4.96
N ILE A 143 4.36 12.61 -5.69
CA ILE A 143 5.73 12.10 -5.69
C ILE A 143 6.66 13.24 -5.27
N SER A 144 7.62 12.96 -4.38
CA SER A 144 8.59 13.96 -3.92
C SER A 144 10.00 13.39 -3.79
N ALA A 145 10.99 14.21 -4.10
CA ALA A 145 12.41 13.92 -4.03
C ALA A 145 13.05 14.50 -2.73
N LEU A 146 12.44 14.23 -1.55
CA LEU A 146 12.84 14.85 -0.28
C LEU A 146 14.16 14.35 0.28
N LYS A 147 14.59 13.15 -0.08
CA LYS A 147 15.75 12.45 0.50
C LYS A 147 16.70 11.89 -0.55
N THR A 148 16.59 12.36 -1.76
CA THR A 148 17.44 11.92 -2.87
C THR A 148 18.09 13.11 -3.55
N GLU A 149 19.12 12.86 -4.33
CA GLU A 149 19.67 13.82 -5.29
C GLU A 149 18.69 14.06 -6.44
N ASP A 150 19.06 14.93 -7.39
CA ASP A 150 18.27 15.15 -8.59
C ASP A 150 17.97 13.84 -9.31
N THR A 151 16.71 13.65 -9.66
CA THR A 151 16.23 12.44 -10.31
C THR A 151 15.93 12.72 -11.78
N GLU A 152 16.57 11.95 -12.67
CA GLU A 152 16.27 11.92 -14.10
C GLU A 152 16.23 10.45 -14.53
N ASN A 153 15.07 9.82 -14.38
CA ASN A 153 14.95 8.38 -14.57
C ASN A 153 13.59 7.95 -15.09
N TRP A 154 13.56 6.76 -15.70
CA TRP A 154 12.35 6.00 -15.95
C TRP A 154 11.97 5.24 -14.69
N ILE A 155 10.83 5.60 -14.10
CA ILE A 155 10.37 5.09 -12.81
C ILE A 155 9.25 4.07 -13.05
N PRO A 156 9.44 2.79 -12.65
CA PRO A 156 8.39 1.78 -12.73
C PRO A 156 7.22 2.12 -11.79
N LEU A 157 6.01 1.95 -12.30
CA LEU A 157 4.77 2.09 -11.54
C LEU A 157 4.24 0.70 -11.14
N ALA A 158 3.66 0.60 -9.95
CA ALA A 158 2.95 -0.60 -9.51
C ALA A 158 1.58 -0.80 -10.21
N VAL A 159 1.22 0.11 -11.12
CA VAL A 159 -0.03 0.07 -11.89
C VAL A 159 0.24 0.15 -13.38
N GLN A 160 -0.69 -0.41 -14.18
CA GLN A 160 -0.67 -0.21 -15.62
C GLN A 160 -1.35 1.11 -15.98
N ALA A 161 -0.81 1.79 -16.97
CA ALA A 161 -1.41 3.01 -17.51
C ALA A 161 -1.19 3.10 -19.02
N ARG A 162 -2.21 3.57 -19.72
CA ARG A 162 -2.14 3.87 -21.15
C ARG A 162 -1.57 5.25 -21.40
N SER A 163 -1.93 6.21 -20.57
CA SER A 163 -1.40 7.57 -20.61
C SER A 163 -1.31 8.19 -19.23
N ALA A 164 -0.61 9.31 -19.09
CA ALA A 164 -0.53 10.04 -17.84
C ALA A 164 -0.28 11.54 -18.05
N MET A 165 -0.61 12.32 -17.03
CA MET A 165 -0.33 13.75 -16.93
C MET A 165 0.57 14.01 -15.72
N LEU A 166 1.51 14.93 -15.86
CA LEU A 166 2.29 15.52 -14.78
C LEU A 166 1.78 16.93 -14.48
N TYR A 167 1.74 17.26 -13.20
CA TYR A 167 1.38 18.58 -12.69
C TYR A 167 2.41 19.00 -11.67
N ASN A 168 3.02 20.17 -11.88
CA ASN A 168 3.91 20.77 -10.88
C ASN A 168 3.08 21.64 -9.94
N PRO A 169 2.94 21.27 -8.65
CA PRO A 169 2.07 22.00 -7.71
C PRO A 169 2.64 23.35 -7.30
N MET A 170 3.93 23.60 -7.54
CA MET A 170 4.59 24.84 -7.12
C MET A 170 4.38 25.98 -8.13
N ASN A 171 4.33 25.67 -9.41
CA ASN A 171 4.24 26.71 -10.46
C ASN A 171 3.01 26.55 -11.38
N GLY A 172 2.20 25.51 -11.15
CA GLY A 172 0.96 25.23 -11.90
C GLY A 172 1.19 24.70 -13.32
N THR A 173 2.40 24.41 -13.73
CA THR A 173 2.66 23.81 -15.05
C THR A 173 2.16 22.37 -15.11
N SER A 174 1.67 21.98 -16.28
CA SER A 174 1.21 20.61 -16.51
C SER A 174 1.44 20.18 -17.95
N GLY A 175 1.46 18.87 -18.18
CA GLY A 175 1.59 18.32 -19.52
C GLY A 175 1.53 16.80 -19.52
N LYS A 176 1.43 16.23 -20.73
CA LYS A 176 1.42 14.78 -20.91
C LYS A 176 2.78 14.19 -20.51
N ALA A 177 2.74 13.21 -19.61
CA ALA A 177 3.93 12.50 -19.16
C ALA A 177 4.46 11.56 -20.26
N ARG A 178 5.78 11.41 -20.35
CA ARG A 178 6.40 10.34 -21.12
C ARG A 178 6.20 9.02 -20.40
N LEU A 179 5.57 8.08 -21.08
CA LEU A 179 5.42 6.69 -20.62
C LEU A 179 6.11 5.74 -21.58
N ARG A 180 6.58 4.62 -21.05
CA ARG A 180 6.98 3.46 -21.86
C ARG A 180 6.53 2.16 -21.18
N GLN A 181 6.44 1.11 -21.98
CA GLN A 181 6.24 -0.25 -21.48
C GLN A 181 7.58 -0.97 -21.48
N ASN A 182 7.96 -1.51 -20.33
CA ASN A 182 9.21 -2.24 -20.16
C ASN A 182 8.95 -3.49 -19.30
N ASN A 183 9.23 -4.68 -19.88
CA ASN A 183 9.02 -5.98 -19.22
C ASN A 183 7.60 -6.14 -18.59
N GLY A 184 6.56 -5.68 -19.31
CA GLY A 184 5.18 -5.76 -18.85
C GLY A 184 4.79 -4.74 -17.76
N ARG A 185 5.65 -3.76 -17.48
CA ARG A 185 5.39 -2.66 -16.53
C ARG A 185 5.29 -1.33 -17.25
N THR A 186 4.44 -0.46 -16.74
CA THR A 186 4.43 0.95 -17.14
C THR A 186 5.52 1.70 -16.40
N GLU A 187 6.38 2.40 -17.11
CA GLU A 187 7.36 3.33 -16.55
C GLU A 187 7.04 4.76 -16.98
N VAL A 188 7.17 5.69 -16.04
CA VAL A 188 7.06 7.13 -16.27
C VAL A 188 8.44 7.79 -16.21
N PHE A 189 8.73 8.68 -17.15
CA PHE A 189 9.93 9.50 -17.08
C PHE A 189 9.71 10.66 -16.10
N LEU A 190 10.56 10.76 -15.09
CA LEU A 190 10.54 11.83 -14.10
C LEU A 190 11.87 12.57 -14.08
N GLN A 191 11.78 13.89 -14.05
CA GLN A 191 12.86 14.80 -13.70
C GLN A 191 12.41 15.64 -12.52
N LEU A 192 13.09 15.49 -11.38
CA LEU A 192 12.83 16.20 -10.14
C LEU A 192 14.15 16.62 -9.52
N ALA A 193 14.33 17.90 -9.24
CA ALA A 193 15.43 18.34 -8.41
C ALA A 193 15.20 17.91 -6.95
N SER A 194 16.28 17.82 -6.19
CA SER A 194 16.21 17.54 -4.75
C SER A 194 15.29 18.56 -4.05
N GLY A 195 14.32 18.05 -3.28
CA GLY A 195 13.30 18.87 -2.61
C GLY A 195 12.03 19.13 -3.44
N GLU A 196 12.03 18.84 -4.73
CA GLU A 196 10.85 19.03 -5.58
C GLU A 196 9.79 17.94 -5.41
N SER A 197 8.58 18.27 -5.86
CA SER A 197 7.46 17.35 -5.92
C SER A 197 6.64 17.52 -7.19
N VAL A 198 5.96 16.45 -7.60
CA VAL A 198 5.07 16.42 -8.76
C VAL A 198 3.84 15.58 -8.46
N ILE A 199 2.72 15.92 -9.09
CA ILE A 199 1.53 15.08 -9.11
C ILE A 199 1.50 14.35 -10.46
N LEU A 200 1.47 13.02 -10.43
CA LEU A 200 1.25 12.19 -11.59
C LEU A 200 -0.19 11.68 -11.57
N LYS A 201 -0.95 11.93 -12.62
CA LYS A 201 -2.28 11.36 -12.84
C LYS A 201 -2.20 10.35 -13.96
N THR A 202 -2.42 9.07 -13.68
CA THR A 202 -2.42 7.99 -14.68
C THR A 202 -3.84 7.69 -15.15
N PHE A 203 -3.96 7.21 -16.38
CA PHE A 203 -5.21 6.76 -16.99
C PHE A 203 -5.01 5.33 -17.51
N ALA A 204 -5.87 4.41 -17.06
CA ALA A 204 -5.75 3.00 -17.38
C ALA A 204 -6.03 2.71 -18.87
N ASP A 205 -7.15 3.24 -19.39
CA ASP A 205 -7.70 2.81 -20.68
C ASP A 205 -7.81 3.94 -21.71
N GLN A 206 -7.64 5.20 -21.29
CA GLN A 206 -7.79 6.34 -22.20
C GLN A 206 -6.45 7.00 -22.54
N GLU A 207 -6.39 7.59 -23.73
CA GLU A 207 -5.28 8.42 -24.19
C GLU A 207 -5.63 9.90 -23.92
N VAL A 208 -4.73 10.60 -23.21
CA VAL A 208 -4.90 12.05 -22.99
C VAL A 208 -4.28 12.83 -24.12
N SER A 209 -4.99 13.87 -24.58
CA SER A 209 -4.52 14.83 -25.56
C SER A 209 -4.13 16.12 -24.85
N ALA A 210 -2.84 16.34 -24.69
CA ALA A 210 -2.25 17.55 -24.10
C ALA A 210 -0.83 17.75 -24.64
N PRO A 211 -0.27 18.96 -24.61
CA PRO A 211 1.14 19.19 -24.84
C PRO A 211 2.00 18.33 -23.90
N GLU A 212 3.18 17.97 -24.36
CA GLU A 212 4.14 17.22 -23.52
C GLU A 212 4.54 18.08 -22.31
N TYR A 213 4.76 17.41 -21.16
CA TYR A 213 5.28 18.07 -19.96
C TYR A 213 6.67 18.67 -20.23
N GLY A 214 6.90 19.88 -19.73
CA GLY A 214 8.16 20.60 -19.93
C GLY A 214 9.28 20.02 -19.07
N TYR A 215 10.06 19.09 -19.66
CA TYR A 215 11.26 18.56 -19.02
C TYR A 215 12.44 19.54 -19.23
N TRP A 216 13.34 19.61 -18.25
CA TRP A 216 14.56 20.37 -18.45
C TRP A 216 15.53 19.66 -19.41
N THR A 217 16.31 20.43 -20.12
CA THR A 217 17.39 19.89 -20.94
C THR A 217 18.65 19.81 -20.07
N PRO A 218 19.31 18.66 -19.95
CA PRO A 218 20.58 18.57 -19.23
C PRO A 218 21.59 19.56 -19.81
N VAL A 219 22.20 20.36 -18.97
CA VAL A 219 23.32 21.24 -19.39
C VAL A 219 24.52 20.31 -19.59
N VAL A 220 24.87 20.04 -20.84
CA VAL A 220 26.10 19.34 -21.16
C VAL A 220 27.25 20.30 -20.79
N GLN A 221 27.92 20.02 -19.67
CA GLN A 221 29.18 20.69 -19.35
C GLN A 221 30.23 20.17 -20.34
N ASN A 222 30.66 21.06 -21.25
CA ASN A 222 31.79 20.80 -22.16
C ASN A 222 33.11 20.87 -21.39
#